data_bb10e292bf2e8ff496af46eb6b29cb87
#
_entry.id   bb10e292bf2e8ff496af46eb6b29cb87
#
_cell.length_a   1.000
_cell.length_b   1.000
_cell.length_c   1.000
_cell.angle_alpha   90.00
_cell.angle_beta   90.00
_cell.angle_gamma   90.00
#
_symmetry.space_group_name_H-M   'P 1'
#
loop_
_entity.id
_entity.type
_entity.pdbx_description
1 polymer ?
#
loop_
_entity_poly.entity_id
_entity_poly.type
_entity_poly.pdbx_seq_one_letter_code
_entity_poly.pdbx_strand_id
1 'polypeptide(L)'
;MLAAWLAEAGWPRGHMDIATLEGYLIALLAWPVGVPAGAWLPPIWGGQGGWKVPAKIAAPDAYTKFAALVVGFMHDLDREISARPSRFEPMLSRTEVPSWDRSSLSGISWAQGFLRALQQNSQGLTWRTEGARIAVTRIAHLACLPATPPVSDLDVAADLKSAVSTLVAERATRGPLGALLVVD
;
A
#
# COMPACT_ATOMS: atom_id res chain seq x y z
N MET A 1 0.34 13.78 9.39
CA MET A 1 -0.06 14.81 8.40
C MET A 1 -0.78 14.18 7.20
N LEU A 2 -0.19 13.22 6.47
CA LEU A 2 -0.81 12.57 5.29
C LEU A 2 -2.13 11.88 5.64
N ALA A 3 -2.19 11.07 6.71
CA ALA A 3 -3.41 10.39 7.15
C ALA A 3 -4.56 11.36 7.42
N ALA A 4 -4.30 12.46 8.11
CA ALA A 4 -5.31 13.50 8.36
C ALA A 4 -5.80 14.11 7.04
N TRP A 5 -4.91 14.38 6.09
CA TRP A 5 -5.29 14.94 4.80
C TRP A 5 -6.12 13.99 3.96
N LEU A 6 -5.81 12.68 3.96
CA LEU A 6 -6.61 11.66 3.28
C LEU A 6 -7.98 11.47 3.92
N ALA A 7 -8.11 11.71 5.23
CA ALA A 7 -9.39 11.62 5.94
C ALA A 7 -10.32 12.83 5.73
N GLU A 8 -9.79 13.95 5.22
CA GLU A 8 -10.59 15.14 4.97
C GLU A 8 -11.59 14.95 3.82
N ALA A 9 -12.69 15.70 3.85
CA ALA A 9 -13.66 15.72 2.76
C ALA A 9 -13.06 16.26 1.44
N GLY A 10 -13.72 15.95 0.33
CA GLY A 10 -13.37 16.48 -0.99
C GLY A 10 -12.52 15.54 -1.86
N TRP A 11 -12.19 14.36 -1.38
CA TRP A 11 -11.61 13.32 -2.23
C TRP A 11 -12.69 12.61 -3.06
N PRO A 12 -12.37 12.14 -4.27
CA PRO A 12 -13.27 11.30 -5.07
C PRO A 12 -13.61 9.99 -4.34
N ARG A 13 -14.75 9.40 -4.70
CA ARG A 13 -15.08 8.04 -4.23
C ARG A 13 -13.99 7.05 -4.67
N GLY A 14 -13.56 6.20 -3.76
CA GLY A 14 -12.55 5.17 -4.02
C GLY A 14 -11.10 5.68 -3.91
N HIS A 15 -10.86 6.89 -3.37
CA HIS A 15 -9.53 7.27 -2.92
C HIS A 15 -9.04 6.32 -1.81
N MET A 16 -7.74 6.20 -1.68
CA MET A 16 -7.13 5.35 -0.65
C MET A 16 -7.15 6.06 0.70
N ASP A 17 -7.58 5.37 1.74
CA ASP A 17 -7.26 5.73 3.11
C ASP A 17 -5.80 5.38 3.43
N ILE A 18 -5.33 5.69 4.63
CA ILE A 18 -3.92 5.51 4.98
C ILE A 18 -3.53 4.02 5.04
N ALA A 19 -4.41 3.12 5.46
CA ALA A 19 -4.15 1.70 5.49
C ALA A 19 -4.07 1.11 4.07
N THR A 20 -5.02 1.47 3.21
CA THR A 20 -5.01 1.10 1.79
C THR A 20 -3.77 1.63 1.09
N LEU A 21 -3.39 2.88 1.37
CA LEU A 21 -2.18 3.49 0.80
C LEU A 21 -0.91 2.79 1.26
N GLU A 22 -0.80 2.45 2.54
CA GLU A 22 0.37 1.71 3.02
C GLU A 22 0.53 0.37 2.30
N GLY A 23 -0.53 -0.45 2.23
CA GLY A 23 -0.50 -1.72 1.51
C GLY A 23 -0.13 -1.54 0.04
N TYR A 24 -0.66 -0.51 -0.61
CA TYR A 24 -0.35 -0.15 -1.99
C TYR A 24 1.14 0.19 -2.18
N LEU A 25 1.70 1.03 -1.31
CA LEU A 25 3.11 1.43 -1.37
C LEU A 25 4.05 0.27 -1.02
N ILE A 26 3.70 -0.59 -0.07
CA ILE A 26 4.48 -1.80 0.25
C ILE A 26 4.55 -2.73 -0.97
N ALA A 27 3.46 -2.89 -1.72
CA ALA A 27 3.49 -3.66 -2.95
C ALA A 27 4.45 -3.06 -3.99
N LEU A 28 4.43 -1.74 -4.18
CA LEU A 28 5.35 -1.04 -5.08
C LEU A 28 6.82 -1.19 -4.63
N LEU A 29 7.07 -1.10 -3.32
CA LEU A 29 8.40 -1.28 -2.75
C LEU A 29 8.91 -2.73 -2.87
N ALA A 30 8.03 -3.70 -2.79
CA ALA A 30 8.35 -5.10 -3.02
C ALA A 30 8.55 -5.44 -4.51
N TRP A 31 8.16 -4.53 -5.42
CA TRP A 31 8.25 -4.73 -6.86
C TRP A 31 9.70 -4.82 -7.34
N PRO A 32 10.02 -5.73 -8.25
CA PRO A 32 11.39 -5.92 -8.73
C PRO A 32 11.88 -4.85 -9.70
N VAL A 33 10.98 -4.06 -10.25
CA VAL A 33 11.27 -3.04 -11.27
C VAL A 33 10.64 -1.73 -10.85
N GLY A 34 11.34 -0.63 -11.02
CA GLY A 34 10.82 0.70 -10.73
C GLY A 34 9.57 1.02 -11.52
N VAL A 35 8.55 1.55 -10.84
CA VAL A 35 7.32 2.03 -11.46
C VAL A 35 7.36 3.55 -11.50
N PRO A 36 7.22 4.19 -12.67
CA PRO A 36 7.28 5.65 -12.76
C PRO A 36 6.13 6.31 -12.00
N ALA A 37 6.39 7.48 -11.39
CA ALA A 37 5.43 8.17 -10.53
C ALA A 37 4.09 8.45 -11.24
N GLY A 38 4.13 8.79 -12.53
CA GLY A 38 2.93 9.00 -13.34
C GLY A 38 2.02 7.77 -13.44
N ALA A 39 2.54 6.57 -13.22
CA ALA A 39 1.74 5.34 -13.26
C ALA A 39 1.14 4.97 -11.90
N TRP A 40 1.87 5.21 -10.78
CA TRP A 40 1.42 4.76 -9.47
C TRP A 40 0.77 5.85 -8.60
N LEU A 41 1.05 7.13 -8.86
CA LEU A 41 0.49 8.21 -8.04
C LEU A 41 -1.02 8.44 -8.26
N PRO A 42 -1.54 8.48 -9.53
CA PRO A 42 -2.96 8.69 -9.79
C PRO A 42 -3.93 7.68 -9.16
N PRO A 43 -3.64 6.39 -9.06
CA PRO A 43 -4.50 5.44 -8.38
C PRO A 43 -4.84 5.79 -6.93
N ILE A 44 -3.99 6.57 -6.25
CA ILE A 44 -4.17 6.93 -4.84
C ILE A 44 -5.45 7.75 -4.62
N TRP A 45 -5.81 8.61 -5.54
CA TRP A 45 -7.03 9.42 -5.44
C TRP A 45 -8.27 8.82 -6.11
N GLY A 46 -8.26 7.54 -6.46
CA GLY A 46 -9.47 6.85 -6.89
C GLY A 46 -9.64 6.69 -8.39
N GLY A 47 -8.62 6.93 -9.17
CA GLY A 47 -8.68 6.83 -10.63
C GLY A 47 -8.78 5.40 -11.15
N GLN A 48 -9.97 4.84 -11.21
CA GLN A 48 -10.26 3.79 -12.18
C GLN A 48 -10.84 4.48 -13.43
N GLY A 49 -10.05 4.60 -14.50
CA GLY A 49 -10.54 5.00 -15.82
C GLY A 49 -10.44 6.47 -16.20
N GLY A 50 -9.83 7.32 -15.39
CA GLY A 50 -9.58 8.70 -15.80
C GLY A 50 -8.65 9.40 -14.81
N TRP A 51 -7.47 9.76 -15.29
CA TRP A 51 -6.39 10.38 -14.53
C TRP A 51 -6.68 11.85 -14.12
N LYS A 52 -7.95 12.23 -14.05
CA LYS A 52 -8.31 13.59 -13.69
C LYS A 52 -7.88 13.87 -12.24
N VAL A 53 -6.97 14.82 -12.10
CA VAL A 53 -6.54 15.30 -10.79
C VAL A 53 -7.74 15.86 -10.04
N PRO A 54 -7.99 15.43 -8.79
CA PRO A 54 -9.10 15.95 -8.00
C PRO A 54 -8.98 17.45 -7.75
N ALA A 55 -10.12 18.15 -7.68
CA ALA A 55 -10.14 19.59 -7.42
C ALA A 55 -9.35 19.98 -6.16
N LYS A 56 -9.34 19.10 -5.14
CA LYS A 56 -8.60 19.28 -3.89
C LYS A 56 -7.09 19.46 -4.07
N ILE A 57 -6.52 18.83 -5.09
CA ILE A 57 -5.08 18.90 -5.41
C ILE A 57 -4.81 19.39 -6.83
N ALA A 58 -5.80 20.06 -7.46
CA ALA A 58 -5.64 20.55 -8.84
C ALA A 58 -4.71 21.76 -8.95
N ALA A 59 -4.54 22.53 -7.88
CA ALA A 59 -3.56 23.61 -7.84
C ALA A 59 -2.14 23.01 -7.80
N PRO A 60 -1.17 23.54 -8.58
CA PRO A 60 0.20 22.99 -8.66
C PRO A 60 0.87 22.83 -7.29
N ASP A 61 0.74 23.80 -6.40
CA ASP A 61 1.31 23.75 -5.05
C ASP A 61 0.68 22.64 -4.20
N ALA A 62 -0.66 22.47 -4.31
CA ALA A 62 -1.37 21.41 -3.60
C ALA A 62 -0.98 20.03 -4.12
N TYR A 63 -0.83 19.87 -5.44
CA TYR A 63 -0.36 18.65 -6.07
C TYR A 63 1.07 18.31 -5.62
N THR A 64 1.98 19.27 -5.70
CA THR A 64 3.38 19.13 -5.28
C THR A 64 3.46 18.73 -3.81
N LYS A 65 2.70 19.37 -2.95
CA LYS A 65 2.64 19.06 -1.52
C LYS A 65 2.10 17.63 -1.28
N PHE A 66 1.04 17.25 -2.00
CA PHE A 66 0.48 15.90 -1.92
C PHE A 66 1.50 14.84 -2.35
N ALA A 67 2.11 15.03 -3.53
CA ALA A 67 3.13 14.13 -4.05
C ALA A 67 4.31 13.99 -3.08
N ALA A 68 4.81 15.11 -2.55
CA ALA A 68 5.90 15.10 -1.58
C ALA A 68 5.54 14.33 -0.29
N LEU A 69 4.31 14.46 0.21
CA LEU A 69 3.86 13.72 1.39
C LEU A 69 3.77 12.21 1.12
N VAL A 70 3.28 11.81 -0.04
CA VAL A 70 3.19 10.39 -0.42
C VAL A 70 4.58 9.79 -0.64
N VAL A 71 5.46 10.50 -1.34
CA VAL A 71 6.84 10.07 -1.56
C VAL A 71 7.61 10.01 -0.24
N GLY A 72 7.44 10.99 0.64
CA GLY A 72 8.02 10.97 1.98
C GLY A 72 7.57 9.75 2.79
N PHE A 73 6.28 9.44 2.76
CA PHE A 73 5.74 8.25 3.42
C PHE A 73 6.30 6.95 2.83
N MET A 74 6.40 6.87 1.50
CA MET A 74 7.01 5.73 0.81
C MET A 74 8.48 5.53 1.22
N HIS A 75 9.26 6.60 1.37
CA HIS A 75 10.65 6.53 1.84
C HIS A 75 10.75 6.08 3.31
N ASP A 76 9.83 6.54 4.16
CA ASP A 76 9.79 6.11 5.55
C ASP A 76 9.49 4.61 5.65
N LEU A 77 8.52 4.11 4.88
CA LEU A 77 8.21 2.69 4.77
C LEU A 77 9.41 1.89 4.25
N ASP A 78 10.06 2.35 3.18
CA ASP A 78 11.24 1.66 2.62
C ASP A 78 12.37 1.54 3.65
N ARG A 79 12.64 2.61 4.38
CA ARG A 79 13.64 2.61 5.45
C ARG A 79 13.27 1.64 6.58
N GLU A 80 12.01 1.62 6.99
CA GLU A 80 11.53 0.74 8.05
C GLU A 80 11.63 -0.73 7.68
N ILE A 81 11.07 -1.11 6.52
CA ILE A 81 11.06 -2.51 6.08
C ILE A 81 12.46 -3.01 5.69
N SER A 82 13.34 -2.13 5.18
CA SER A 82 14.72 -2.49 4.84
C SER A 82 15.59 -2.67 6.09
N ALA A 83 15.40 -1.82 7.11
CA ALA A 83 16.19 -1.90 8.33
C ALA A 83 15.77 -3.07 9.23
N ARG A 84 14.47 -3.31 9.36
CA ARG A 84 13.92 -4.29 10.32
C ARG A 84 12.61 -4.93 9.82
N PRO A 85 12.64 -5.73 8.76
CA PRO A 85 11.42 -6.28 8.16
C PRO A 85 10.56 -7.08 9.16
N SER A 86 11.19 -7.76 10.12
CA SER A 86 10.48 -8.51 11.17
C SER A 86 9.79 -7.65 12.23
N ARG A 87 10.04 -6.34 12.24
CA ARG A 87 9.42 -5.38 13.16
C ARG A 87 8.38 -4.49 12.51
N PHE A 88 8.19 -4.63 11.21
CA PHE A 88 7.16 -3.91 10.50
C PHE A 88 5.79 -4.17 11.14
N GLU A 89 5.07 -3.11 11.45
CA GLU A 89 3.72 -3.18 12.00
C GLU A 89 2.76 -2.50 11.03
N PRO A 90 1.91 -3.28 10.32
CA PRO A 90 0.95 -2.70 9.36
C PRO A 90 0.05 -1.66 10.04
N MET A 91 -0.16 -0.54 9.39
CA MET A 91 -1.11 0.48 9.84
C MET A 91 -2.55 -0.03 9.69
N LEU A 92 -2.95 -0.85 10.64
CA LEU A 92 -4.35 -1.17 10.78
C LEU A 92 -5.05 0.03 11.41
N SER A 93 -6.11 0.53 10.81
CA SER A 93 -6.84 1.68 11.32
C SER A 93 -7.34 1.42 12.74
N ARG A 94 -6.66 1.97 13.73
CA ARG A 94 -7.14 2.05 15.10
C ARG A 94 -8.24 3.11 15.14
N THR A 95 -9.40 2.79 14.62
CA THR A 95 -10.58 3.60 14.92
C THR A 95 -10.96 3.29 16.37
N GLU A 96 -10.93 4.32 17.23
CA GLU A 96 -11.34 4.29 18.63
C GLU A 96 -12.85 3.98 18.83
N VAL A 97 -13.46 3.36 17.87
CA VAL A 97 -14.86 2.92 17.97
C VAL A 97 -14.83 1.48 18.43
N PRO A 98 -15.36 1.19 19.62
CA PRO A 98 -15.46 -0.17 20.15
C PRO A 98 -16.53 -0.94 19.38
N SER A 99 -16.28 -1.23 18.12
CA SER A 99 -17.07 -2.16 17.35
C SER A 99 -16.09 -3.11 16.66
N TRP A 100 -16.16 -4.35 17.05
CA TRP A 100 -15.51 -5.55 16.50
C TRP A 100 -15.52 -5.64 14.97
N ASP A 101 -16.33 -4.81 14.31
CA ASP A 101 -16.55 -4.79 12.87
C ASP A 101 -15.54 -3.94 12.06
N ARG A 102 -14.82 -3.01 12.71
CA ARG A 102 -14.00 -2.05 11.95
C ARG A 102 -12.49 -2.34 11.93
N SER A 103 -12.00 -3.08 12.86
CA SER A 103 -10.60 -3.46 12.90
C SER A 103 -10.27 -4.53 11.84
N SER A 104 -11.16 -5.51 11.66
CA SER A 104 -11.05 -6.49 10.58
C SER A 104 -11.15 -5.86 9.19
N LEU A 105 -11.91 -4.77 9.04
CA LEU A 105 -12.00 -3.99 7.81
C LEU A 105 -10.68 -3.30 7.44
N SER A 106 -9.87 -2.94 8.39
CA SER A 106 -8.61 -2.25 8.17
C SER A 106 -7.53 -3.15 7.56
N GLY A 107 -7.41 -4.39 8.02
CA GLY A 107 -6.52 -5.38 7.41
C GLY A 107 -6.94 -5.73 5.98
N ILE A 108 -8.23 -5.81 5.72
CA ILE A 108 -8.79 -5.99 4.38
C ILE A 108 -8.45 -4.79 3.48
N SER A 109 -8.64 -3.57 3.96
CA SER A 109 -8.30 -2.36 3.21
C SER A 109 -6.82 -2.30 2.85
N TRP A 110 -5.94 -2.67 3.79
CA TRP A 110 -4.51 -2.78 3.53
C TRP A 110 -4.21 -3.80 2.42
N ALA A 111 -4.78 -4.99 2.52
CA ALA A 111 -4.60 -6.06 1.52
C ALA A 111 -5.18 -5.67 0.15
N GLN A 112 -6.30 -4.96 0.11
CA GLN A 112 -6.88 -4.42 -1.11
C GLN A 112 -5.96 -3.39 -1.77
N GLY A 113 -5.30 -2.52 -0.98
CA GLY A 113 -4.30 -1.59 -1.48
C GLY A 113 -3.14 -2.32 -2.14
N PHE A 114 -2.59 -3.32 -1.47
CA PHE A 114 -1.54 -4.18 -2.00
C PHE A 114 -1.94 -4.85 -3.32
N LEU A 115 -3.11 -5.49 -3.35
CA LEU A 115 -3.62 -6.16 -4.54
C LEU A 115 -3.86 -5.19 -5.70
N ARG A 116 -4.32 -3.96 -5.41
CA ARG A 116 -4.51 -2.91 -6.42
C ARG A 116 -3.20 -2.53 -7.10
N ALA A 117 -2.11 -2.40 -6.36
CA ALA A 117 -0.79 -2.15 -6.95
C ALA A 117 -0.36 -3.29 -7.87
N LEU A 118 -0.58 -4.55 -7.46
CA LEU A 118 -0.28 -5.71 -8.29
C LEU A 118 -1.08 -5.72 -9.61
N GLN A 119 -2.37 -5.45 -9.54
CA GLN A 119 -3.26 -5.44 -10.71
C GLN A 119 -2.89 -4.37 -11.74
N GLN A 120 -2.46 -3.20 -11.27
CA GLN A 120 -2.09 -2.08 -12.14
C GLN A 120 -0.74 -2.24 -12.82
N ASN A 121 0.15 -3.01 -12.22
CA ASN A 121 1.53 -3.15 -12.66
C ASN A 121 1.88 -4.60 -13.05
N SER A 122 0.91 -5.46 -13.32
CA SER A 122 1.07 -6.91 -13.49
C SER A 122 1.90 -7.36 -14.70
N GLN A 123 2.28 -6.46 -15.59
CA GLN A 123 3.05 -6.81 -16.77
C GLN A 123 4.46 -7.29 -16.38
N GLY A 124 4.71 -8.59 -16.54
CA GLY A 124 6.03 -9.19 -16.38
C GLY A 124 6.46 -9.51 -14.94
N LEU A 125 5.54 -9.39 -13.96
CA LEU A 125 5.89 -9.76 -12.59
C LEU A 125 5.89 -11.28 -12.40
N THR A 126 7.04 -11.81 -12.06
CA THR A 126 7.20 -13.17 -11.57
C THR A 126 7.88 -13.16 -10.20
N TRP A 127 7.19 -13.66 -9.20
CA TRP A 127 7.79 -13.95 -7.90
C TRP A 127 8.68 -15.18 -8.04
N ARG A 128 9.96 -15.05 -7.70
CA ARG A 128 10.95 -16.12 -7.95
C ARG A 128 10.89 -17.22 -6.91
N THR A 129 10.65 -16.85 -5.64
CA THR A 129 10.61 -17.82 -4.55
C THR A 129 9.19 -18.30 -4.30
N GLU A 130 9.06 -19.56 -3.85
CA GLU A 130 7.77 -20.11 -3.41
C GLU A 130 7.22 -19.33 -2.22
N GLY A 131 8.10 -18.93 -1.30
CA GLY A 131 7.70 -18.10 -0.14
C GLY A 131 7.02 -16.82 -0.55
N ALA A 132 7.56 -16.09 -1.55
CA ALA A 132 6.93 -14.86 -2.03
C ALA A 132 5.59 -15.12 -2.73
N ARG A 133 5.48 -16.21 -3.51
CA ARG A 133 4.19 -16.59 -4.11
C ARG A 133 3.13 -16.89 -3.06
N ILE A 134 3.49 -17.62 -2.02
CA ILE A 134 2.60 -17.91 -0.89
C ILE A 134 2.22 -16.60 -0.16
N ALA A 135 3.17 -15.72 0.10
CA ALA A 135 2.92 -14.44 0.75
C ALA A 135 1.91 -13.59 -0.02
N VAL A 136 2.10 -13.44 -1.34
CA VAL A 136 1.17 -12.71 -2.21
C VAL A 136 -0.21 -13.37 -2.23
N THR A 137 -0.27 -14.69 -2.31
CA THR A 137 -1.55 -15.42 -2.30
C THR A 137 -2.30 -15.21 -0.98
N ARG A 138 -1.61 -15.18 0.16
CA ARG A 138 -2.23 -14.90 1.46
C ARG A 138 -2.80 -13.48 1.51
N ILE A 139 -2.03 -12.49 1.06
CA ILE A 139 -2.52 -11.09 0.99
C ILE A 139 -3.73 -11.00 0.06
N ALA A 140 -3.69 -11.63 -1.11
CA ALA A 140 -4.80 -11.65 -2.04
C ALA A 140 -6.04 -12.32 -1.45
N HIS A 141 -5.87 -13.39 -0.69
CA HIS A 141 -6.96 -14.04 0.03
C HIS A 141 -7.61 -13.09 1.05
N LEU A 142 -6.81 -12.41 1.87
CA LEU A 142 -7.30 -11.40 2.81
C LEU A 142 -8.10 -10.28 2.11
N ALA A 143 -7.62 -9.81 0.96
CA ALA A 143 -8.29 -8.76 0.19
C ALA A 143 -9.68 -9.18 -0.32
N CYS A 144 -9.92 -10.48 -0.48
CA CYS A 144 -11.17 -11.04 -0.98
C CYS A 144 -12.11 -11.52 0.12
N LEU A 145 -11.70 -11.46 1.39
CA LEU A 145 -12.58 -11.85 2.49
C LEU A 145 -13.80 -10.94 2.55
N PRO A 146 -15.00 -11.50 2.80
CA PRO A 146 -16.16 -10.67 3.08
C PRO A 146 -15.93 -9.87 4.36
N ALA A 147 -16.46 -8.67 4.41
CA ALA A 147 -16.32 -7.74 5.55
C ALA A 147 -16.83 -8.27 6.90
N THR A 148 -17.33 -9.49 6.97
CA THR A 148 -18.07 -10.07 8.09
C THR A 148 -17.60 -11.41 8.66
N PRO A 149 -16.34 -11.86 8.58
CA PRO A 149 -15.90 -12.89 9.50
C PRO A 149 -15.13 -12.26 10.67
N PRO A 150 -15.27 -12.79 11.89
CA PRO A 150 -14.43 -12.38 13.00
C PRO A 150 -13.01 -12.97 12.82
N VAL A 151 -12.21 -12.32 11.98
CA VAL A 151 -10.77 -12.57 11.98
C VAL A 151 -10.19 -11.65 13.05
N SER A 152 -9.45 -12.19 14.00
CA SER A 152 -8.85 -11.34 15.02
C SER A 152 -7.81 -10.43 14.36
N ASP A 153 -7.78 -9.16 14.77
CA ASP A 153 -6.81 -8.18 14.23
C ASP A 153 -5.37 -8.60 14.42
N LEU A 154 -5.10 -9.34 15.48
CA LEU A 154 -3.77 -9.88 15.77
C LEU A 154 -3.34 -10.90 14.71
N ASP A 155 -4.25 -11.77 14.26
CA ASP A 155 -3.95 -12.76 13.24
C ASP A 155 -3.67 -12.10 11.90
N VAL A 156 -4.48 -11.10 11.52
CA VAL A 156 -4.31 -10.34 10.28
C VAL A 156 -2.98 -9.56 10.30
N ALA A 157 -2.67 -8.87 11.40
CA ALA A 157 -1.42 -8.13 11.52
C ALA A 157 -0.20 -9.05 11.44
N ALA A 158 -0.24 -10.21 12.11
CA ALA A 158 0.83 -11.19 12.08
C ALA A 158 1.02 -11.80 10.68
N ASP A 159 -0.07 -12.10 9.98
CA ASP A 159 -0.04 -12.61 8.61
C ASP A 159 0.56 -11.59 7.63
N LEU A 160 0.12 -10.33 7.71
CA LEU A 160 0.64 -9.25 6.87
C LEU A 160 2.13 -8.99 7.14
N LYS A 161 2.53 -8.93 8.40
CA LYS A 161 3.93 -8.77 8.81
C LYS A 161 4.81 -9.88 8.28
N SER A 162 4.38 -11.13 8.41
CA SER A 162 5.09 -12.30 7.88
C SER A 162 5.22 -12.25 6.36
N ALA A 163 4.13 -11.89 5.67
CA ALA A 163 4.12 -11.76 4.22
C ALA A 163 5.07 -10.65 3.74
N VAL A 164 5.01 -9.46 4.35
CA VAL A 164 5.92 -8.34 4.02
C VAL A 164 7.37 -8.72 4.25
N SER A 165 7.70 -9.36 5.38
CA SER A 165 9.07 -9.81 5.67
C SER A 165 9.60 -10.76 4.57
N THR A 166 8.76 -11.67 4.09
CA THR A 166 9.11 -12.60 3.01
C THR A 166 9.35 -11.88 1.68
N LEU A 167 8.50 -10.92 1.33
CA LEU A 167 8.62 -10.14 0.09
C LEU A 167 9.85 -9.23 0.09
N VAL A 168 10.16 -8.63 1.23
CA VAL A 168 11.38 -7.81 1.41
C VAL A 168 12.63 -8.66 1.32
N ALA A 169 12.64 -9.86 1.88
CA ALA A 169 13.75 -10.80 1.75
C ALA A 169 13.98 -11.19 0.28
N GLU A 170 12.92 -11.45 -0.50
CA GLU A 170 13.05 -11.71 -1.93
C GLU A 170 13.59 -10.49 -2.68
N ARG A 171 13.12 -9.27 -2.36
CA ARG A 171 13.64 -8.03 -2.93
C ARG A 171 15.15 -7.90 -2.70
N ALA A 172 15.60 -8.17 -1.48
CA ALA A 172 17.02 -8.07 -1.13
C ALA A 172 17.92 -8.98 -1.98
N THR A 173 17.40 -10.13 -2.43
CA THR A 173 18.14 -11.04 -3.31
C THR A 173 18.30 -10.52 -4.74
N ARG A 174 17.58 -9.48 -5.13
CA ARG A 174 17.59 -8.90 -6.47
C ARG A 174 18.55 -7.71 -6.62
N GLY A 175 19.18 -7.27 -5.54
CA GLY A 175 20.05 -6.09 -5.48
C GLY A 175 19.29 -4.78 -5.17
N PRO A 176 20.02 -3.71 -4.88
CA PRO A 176 19.42 -2.44 -4.57
C PRO A 176 18.58 -1.95 -5.75
N LEU A 177 17.40 -1.42 -5.45
CA LEU A 177 16.56 -0.71 -6.41
C LEU A 177 17.32 0.54 -6.88
N GLY A 178 18.13 0.37 -7.94
CA GLY A 178 18.72 1.51 -8.60
C GLY A 178 17.61 2.42 -9.12
N ALA A 179 17.55 3.65 -8.61
CA ALA A 179 16.81 4.78 -9.14
C ALA A 179 15.29 4.56 -9.38
N LEU A 180 14.52 4.29 -8.31
CA LEU A 180 13.06 4.20 -8.38
C LEU A 180 12.35 5.56 -8.46
N LEU A 181 13.10 6.64 -8.37
CA LEU A 181 12.56 8.01 -8.33
C LEU A 181 13.22 8.84 -9.43
N VAL A 182 12.88 8.58 -10.67
CA VAL A 182 12.97 9.62 -11.70
C VAL A 182 11.65 10.40 -11.62
N VAL A 183 11.70 11.49 -10.88
CA VAL A 183 10.71 12.55 -10.98
C VAL A 183 11.18 13.43 -12.14
N ASP A 184 10.67 13.18 -13.35
CA ASP A 184 10.75 14.12 -14.45
C ASP A 184 9.73 15.23 -14.29
#